data_66737af3a3d3b58137198482d3a4f8d5
#
_entry.id   66737af3a3d3b58137198482d3a4f8d5
#
_cell.length_a   1.000
_cell.length_b   1.000
_cell.length_c   1.000
_cell.angle_alpha   90.00
_cell.angle_beta   90.00
_cell.angle_gamma   90.00
#
_symmetry.space_group_name_H-M   'P 1'
#
loop_
_entity.id
_entity.type
_entity.pdbx_description
1 polymer ?
#
loop_
_entity_poly.entity_id
_entity_poly.type
_entity_poly.pdbx_seq_one_letter_code
_entity_poly.pdbx_strand_id
1 'polypeptide(L)'
;MENTVKTKKKYPKGFYVCAFSFTLERMAFYSCKWLIALFVAKTLLEGGLGLTDTDGAKMSANLVAFTYLTPIFGGWIADRWVSPRICVPLGTLLMGLGYLCGWQSATQGSVAMIWLMIILVSIGTGLFKGNISGINGRLFEDKAQLDSAFTIQYSFVNIGSFIGTTAISFVAYGIGFGPTFIVCALLLFLDTLWLIFGGRAYFGDIGKKPFKINETNIESEKDKQKSDSEPLTKQEKHRIGAIFLVTLFSVIFWVVWYLTYMPIMYHWGPDFDYANKANWMIGNFTVPSAWFDSLNALCCIIFGPILAAVWTKRANSPKGDLSMFKKTALGMLLLGVAFVIMAGAEVIRGENQANLMWIVAVGILMSLGEMVFSPLGNSFISKFSPPRVLGLMLGVWPFAIFIAGKSYGYLYEYLGKYSFAPAYGIVGAIVLICGIVLWSLDKKFNTLVE
;
A
#
# COMPACT_ATOMS: atom_id res chain seq x y z
N MET A 1 -25.53 27.98 30.87
CA MET A 1 -25.11 27.38 29.58
C MET A 1 -23.78 28.00 29.20
N GLU A 2 -22.68 27.39 29.66
CA GLU A 2 -21.33 27.82 29.28
C GLU A 2 -21.01 27.27 27.90
N ASN A 3 -20.96 28.15 26.91
CA ASN A 3 -20.40 27.87 25.60
C ASN A 3 -18.89 27.73 25.73
N THR A 4 -18.42 26.56 26.09
CA THR A 4 -17.01 26.20 25.94
C THR A 4 -16.70 26.07 24.44
N VAL A 5 -16.25 27.17 23.86
CA VAL A 5 -15.57 27.17 22.55
C VAL A 5 -14.37 26.22 22.67
N LYS A 6 -14.51 24.98 22.22
CA LYS A 6 -13.39 24.04 22.08
C LYS A 6 -12.39 24.65 21.11
N THR A 7 -11.39 25.37 21.65
CA THR A 7 -10.24 25.79 20.87
C THR A 7 -9.62 24.55 20.25
N LYS A 8 -9.63 24.45 18.91
CA LYS A 8 -8.94 23.36 18.19
C LYS A 8 -7.48 23.37 18.60
N LYS A 9 -7.07 22.43 19.46
CA LYS A 9 -5.65 22.26 19.82
C LYS A 9 -4.85 22.04 18.52
N LYS A 10 -3.82 22.86 18.31
CA LYS A 10 -2.89 22.71 17.17
C LYS A 10 -2.17 21.36 17.26
N TYR A 11 -1.96 20.71 16.12
CA TYR A 11 -1.16 19.50 16.07
C TYR A 11 0.30 19.76 16.54
N PRO A 12 0.93 18.82 17.26
CA PRO A 12 2.34 18.93 17.63
C PRO A 12 3.23 19.13 16.39
N LYS A 13 4.28 19.95 16.50
CA LYS A 13 5.20 20.15 15.36
C LYS A 13 5.86 18.84 14.91
N GLY A 14 6.11 17.91 15.82
CA GLY A 14 6.62 16.57 15.52
C GLY A 14 5.72 15.76 14.58
N PHE A 15 4.40 15.96 14.63
CA PHE A 15 3.46 15.36 13.68
C PHE A 15 3.79 15.73 12.23
N TYR A 16 4.08 17.00 11.96
CA TYR A 16 4.43 17.44 10.61
C TYR A 16 5.78 16.90 10.15
N VAL A 17 6.71 16.66 11.08
CA VAL A 17 7.98 15.96 10.77
C VAL A 17 7.69 14.56 10.27
N CYS A 18 6.85 13.80 10.98
CA CYS A 18 6.44 12.45 10.57
C CYS A 18 5.66 12.45 9.26
N ALA A 19 4.67 13.34 9.12
CA ALA A 19 3.78 13.39 7.95
C ALA A 19 4.56 13.74 6.67
N PHE A 20 5.46 14.73 6.72
CA PHE A 20 6.27 15.12 5.57
C PHE A 20 7.30 14.04 5.19
N SER A 21 7.89 13.37 6.18
CA SER A 21 8.76 12.21 5.94
C SER A 21 8.00 11.10 5.19
N PHE A 22 6.76 10.79 5.57
CA PHE A 22 5.94 9.87 4.78
C PHE A 22 5.74 10.33 3.34
N THR A 23 5.58 11.64 3.10
CA THR A 23 5.45 12.17 1.74
C THR A 23 6.71 11.90 0.91
N LEU A 24 7.89 12.23 1.42
CA LEU A 24 9.15 12.04 0.70
C LEU A 24 9.43 10.57 0.42
N GLU A 25 9.25 9.73 1.42
CA GLU A 25 9.44 8.29 1.30
C GLU A 25 8.45 7.68 0.30
N ARG A 26 7.18 8.05 0.36
CA ARG A 26 6.17 7.57 -0.59
C ARG A 26 6.42 8.08 -2.02
N MET A 27 6.88 9.31 -2.20
CA MET A 27 7.31 9.82 -3.52
C MET A 27 8.34 8.88 -4.15
N ALA A 28 9.41 8.55 -3.44
CA ALA A 28 10.46 7.67 -3.94
C ALA A 28 9.96 6.23 -4.17
N PHE A 29 9.21 5.67 -3.21
CA PHE A 29 8.71 4.28 -3.30
C PHE A 29 7.74 4.07 -4.46
N TYR A 30 6.72 4.91 -4.60
CA TYR A 30 5.74 4.77 -5.66
C TYR A 30 6.32 5.06 -7.05
N SER A 31 7.29 5.99 -7.13
CA SER A 31 8.05 6.18 -8.38
C SER A 31 8.83 4.92 -8.76
N CYS A 32 9.46 4.25 -7.81
CA CYS A 32 10.26 3.07 -8.07
C CYS A 32 9.40 1.82 -8.35
N LYS A 33 8.20 1.72 -7.76
CA LYS A 33 7.32 0.54 -7.92
C LYS A 33 6.98 0.25 -9.39
N TRP A 34 6.63 1.26 -10.17
CA TRP A 34 6.37 1.09 -11.61
C TRP A 34 7.66 1.16 -12.44
N LEU A 35 8.61 2.02 -12.03
CA LEU A 35 9.89 2.19 -12.72
C LEU A 35 10.65 0.87 -12.86
N ILE A 36 10.70 0.06 -11.80
CA ILE A 36 11.37 -1.25 -11.81
C ILE A 36 10.77 -2.19 -12.87
N ALA A 37 9.46 -2.21 -13.00
CA ALA A 37 8.79 -3.05 -13.98
C ALA A 37 9.22 -2.66 -15.41
N LEU A 38 9.15 -1.36 -15.76
CA LEU A 38 9.58 -0.87 -17.05
C LEU A 38 11.09 -1.06 -17.27
N PHE A 39 11.92 -0.64 -16.31
CA PHE A 39 13.37 -0.71 -16.39
C PHE A 39 13.90 -2.12 -16.66
N VAL A 40 13.32 -3.11 -16.01
CA VAL A 40 13.75 -4.51 -16.17
C VAL A 40 13.43 -5.02 -17.58
N ALA A 41 12.29 -4.66 -18.15
CA ALA A 41 11.82 -5.17 -19.43
C ALA A 41 12.31 -4.35 -20.64
N LYS A 42 12.64 -3.06 -20.47
CA LYS A 42 13.20 -2.23 -21.55
C LYS A 42 14.56 -2.76 -22.00
N THR A 43 14.82 -2.62 -23.30
CA THR A 43 16.08 -3.07 -23.91
C THR A 43 17.29 -2.33 -23.36
N LEU A 44 18.49 -2.89 -23.50
CA LEU A 44 19.74 -2.22 -23.12
C LEU A 44 19.95 -0.88 -23.87
N LEU A 45 19.51 -0.83 -25.13
CA LEU A 45 19.58 0.41 -25.95
C LEU A 45 18.67 1.51 -25.41
N GLU A 46 17.55 1.14 -24.80
CA GLU A 46 16.62 2.07 -24.13
C GLU A 46 17.00 2.36 -22.67
N GLY A 47 18.18 1.88 -22.23
CA GLY A 47 18.69 2.06 -20.87
C GLY A 47 18.06 1.13 -19.83
N GLY A 48 17.37 0.05 -20.27
CA GLY A 48 16.82 -1.00 -19.41
C GLY A 48 17.77 -2.18 -19.21
N LEU A 49 17.27 -3.30 -18.67
CA LEU A 49 18.04 -4.53 -18.46
C LEU A 49 17.87 -5.58 -19.56
N GLY A 50 16.93 -5.41 -20.48
CA GLY A 50 16.66 -6.33 -21.59
C GLY A 50 16.12 -7.70 -21.16
N LEU A 51 15.51 -7.79 -19.97
CA LEU A 51 14.84 -8.99 -19.49
C LEU A 51 13.38 -9.05 -19.99
N THR A 52 12.64 -10.06 -19.57
CA THR A 52 11.24 -10.19 -19.97
C THR A 52 10.31 -9.31 -19.13
N ASP A 53 9.12 -9.01 -19.66
CA ASP A 53 8.03 -8.36 -18.92
C ASP A 53 7.63 -9.15 -17.65
N THR A 54 7.68 -10.49 -17.74
CA THR A 54 7.48 -11.38 -16.60
C THR A 54 8.53 -11.19 -15.51
N ASP A 55 9.81 -11.01 -15.87
CA ASP A 55 10.87 -10.71 -14.91
C ASP A 55 10.65 -9.35 -14.24
N GLY A 56 10.26 -8.34 -15.04
CA GLY A 56 9.88 -7.02 -14.54
C GLY A 56 8.71 -7.09 -13.55
N ALA A 57 7.66 -7.82 -13.88
CA ALA A 57 6.51 -8.05 -13.02
C ALA A 57 6.91 -8.75 -11.70
N LYS A 58 7.74 -9.80 -11.77
CA LYS A 58 8.22 -10.53 -10.59
C LYS A 58 9.14 -9.70 -9.70
N MET A 59 10.02 -8.87 -10.27
CA MET A 59 10.90 -7.99 -9.49
C MET A 59 10.09 -6.87 -8.80
N SER A 60 9.14 -6.25 -9.48
CA SER A 60 8.20 -5.32 -8.87
C SER A 60 7.37 -5.99 -7.77
N ALA A 61 6.90 -7.22 -8.01
CA ALA A 61 6.18 -8.03 -7.03
C ALA A 61 7.02 -8.30 -5.76
N ASN A 62 8.30 -8.63 -5.92
CA ASN A 62 9.20 -8.84 -4.78
C ASN A 62 9.43 -7.56 -3.98
N LEU A 63 9.63 -6.41 -4.65
CA LEU A 63 9.76 -5.13 -3.96
C LEU A 63 8.52 -4.85 -3.10
N VAL A 64 7.33 -4.96 -3.68
CA VAL A 64 6.06 -4.74 -2.95
C VAL A 64 5.94 -5.73 -1.79
N ALA A 65 6.12 -7.02 -2.02
CA ALA A 65 5.98 -8.05 -1.00
C ALA A 65 6.87 -7.78 0.21
N PHE A 66 8.16 -7.61 0.00
CA PHE A 66 9.11 -7.47 1.10
C PHE A 66 8.94 -6.16 1.86
N THR A 67 8.46 -5.07 1.24
CA THR A 67 8.13 -3.82 1.96
C THR A 67 6.92 -3.96 2.89
N TYR A 68 6.11 -5.00 2.76
CA TYR A 68 5.04 -5.32 3.73
C TYR A 68 5.46 -6.36 4.77
N LEU A 69 6.44 -7.21 4.48
CA LEU A 69 6.95 -8.20 5.42
C LEU A 69 7.93 -7.58 6.43
N THR A 70 8.87 -6.78 5.96
CA THR A 70 10.01 -6.27 6.76
C THR A 70 9.62 -5.35 7.91
N PRO A 71 8.50 -4.58 7.90
CA PRO A 71 8.05 -3.79 9.05
C PRO A 71 7.76 -4.63 10.30
N ILE A 72 7.42 -5.90 10.16
CA ILE A 72 7.21 -6.82 11.28
C ILE A 72 8.53 -7.00 12.04
N PHE A 73 9.63 -7.23 11.31
CA PHE A 73 10.97 -7.39 11.89
C PHE A 73 11.54 -6.06 12.35
N GLY A 74 11.36 -4.97 11.59
CA GLY A 74 11.85 -3.64 11.95
C GLY A 74 11.19 -3.10 13.22
N GLY A 75 9.90 -3.34 13.42
CA GLY A 75 9.20 -3.03 14.65
C GLY A 75 9.72 -3.85 15.84
N TRP A 76 9.92 -5.15 15.64
CA TRP A 76 10.48 -6.03 16.68
C TRP A 76 11.90 -5.63 17.12
N ILE A 77 12.75 -5.17 16.18
CA ILE A 77 14.09 -4.63 16.49
C ILE A 77 13.98 -3.34 17.30
N ALA A 78 13.12 -2.42 16.89
CA ALA A 78 12.95 -1.12 17.54
C ALA A 78 12.29 -1.22 18.92
N ASP A 79 11.48 -2.23 19.16
CA ASP A 79 10.85 -2.49 20.45
C ASP A 79 11.87 -2.96 21.51
N ARG A 80 12.92 -3.68 21.08
CA ARG A 80 13.82 -4.40 22.01
C ARG A 80 15.25 -3.90 22.05
N TRP A 81 15.84 -3.57 20.91
CA TRP A 81 17.29 -3.43 20.80
C TRP A 81 17.74 -2.04 20.35
N VAL A 82 17.07 -1.46 19.38
CA VAL A 82 17.50 -0.21 18.76
C VAL A 82 16.42 0.85 18.92
N SER A 83 16.81 2.04 19.37
CA SER A 83 15.86 3.14 19.53
C SER A 83 15.15 3.50 18.22
N PRO A 84 13.83 3.72 18.23
CA PRO A 84 13.09 4.15 17.04
C PRO A 84 13.67 5.40 16.38
N ARG A 85 14.27 6.30 17.14
CA ARG A 85 14.96 7.49 16.61
C ARG A 85 16.19 7.20 15.77
N ILE A 86 16.79 6.04 15.94
CA ILE A 86 17.89 5.55 15.09
C ILE A 86 17.31 4.73 13.93
N CYS A 87 16.35 3.85 14.21
CA CYS A 87 15.74 3.00 13.19
C CYS A 87 15.14 3.80 12.02
N VAL A 88 14.43 4.89 12.34
CA VAL A 88 13.69 5.65 11.30
C VAL A 88 14.64 6.33 10.30
N PRO A 89 15.62 7.17 10.69
CA PRO A 89 16.55 7.76 9.72
C PRO A 89 17.52 6.73 9.10
N LEU A 90 17.89 5.67 9.80
CA LEU A 90 18.66 4.57 9.23
C LEU A 90 17.86 3.85 8.12
N GLY A 91 16.55 3.71 8.31
CA GLY A 91 15.66 3.13 7.31
C GLY A 91 15.64 3.94 6.01
N THR A 92 15.46 5.26 6.08
CA THR A 92 15.50 6.14 4.91
C THR A 92 16.87 6.21 4.26
N LEU A 93 17.95 6.18 5.04
CA LEU A 93 19.32 6.09 4.54
C LEU A 93 19.54 4.79 3.72
N LEU A 94 19.13 3.64 4.25
CA LEU A 94 19.25 2.37 3.56
C LEU A 94 18.43 2.32 2.26
N MET A 95 17.23 2.90 2.26
CA MET A 95 16.43 3.03 1.05
C MET A 95 17.13 3.93 0.02
N GLY A 96 17.71 5.06 0.43
CA GLY A 96 18.50 5.94 -0.45
C GLY A 96 19.69 5.23 -1.07
N LEU A 97 20.46 4.47 -0.28
CA LEU A 97 21.56 3.63 -0.77
C LEU A 97 21.05 2.55 -1.73
N GLY A 98 19.88 1.96 -1.45
CA GLY A 98 19.22 1.03 -2.35
C GLY A 98 18.94 1.67 -3.73
N TYR A 99 18.38 2.87 -3.78
CA TYR A 99 18.16 3.57 -5.06
C TYR A 99 19.45 3.92 -5.79
N LEU A 100 20.57 4.17 -5.10
CA LEU A 100 21.89 4.26 -5.75
C LEU A 100 22.32 2.94 -6.40
N CYS A 101 21.99 1.78 -5.79
CA CYS A 101 22.20 0.50 -6.46
C CYS A 101 21.32 0.38 -7.73
N GLY A 102 20.10 0.92 -7.73
CA GLY A 102 19.26 1.03 -8.93
C GLY A 102 19.90 1.86 -10.04
N TRP A 103 20.48 3.03 -9.70
CA TRP A 103 21.26 3.83 -10.63
C TRP A 103 22.48 3.06 -11.17
N GLN A 104 23.20 2.36 -10.31
CA GLN A 104 24.35 1.53 -10.72
C GLN A 104 23.90 0.39 -11.64
N SER A 105 22.73 -0.22 -11.37
CA SER A 105 22.12 -1.20 -12.26
C SER A 105 21.87 -0.63 -13.65
N ALA A 106 21.30 0.58 -13.72
CA ALA A 106 21.01 1.25 -14.99
C ALA A 106 22.30 1.64 -15.77
N THR A 107 23.39 1.96 -15.08
CA THR A 107 24.67 2.30 -15.74
C THR A 107 25.48 1.10 -16.18
N GLN A 108 25.37 -0.02 -15.48
CA GLN A 108 26.19 -1.23 -15.72
C GLN A 108 25.44 -2.39 -16.35
N GLY A 109 24.10 -2.28 -16.51
CA GLY A 109 23.24 -3.39 -16.96
C GLY A 109 23.22 -4.56 -15.96
N SER A 110 23.41 -4.30 -14.65
CA SER A 110 23.61 -5.33 -13.65
C SER A 110 22.31 -5.74 -12.95
N VAL A 111 21.87 -6.97 -13.20
CA VAL A 111 20.71 -7.58 -12.51
C VAL A 111 20.97 -7.76 -11.00
N ALA A 112 22.21 -8.01 -10.60
CA ALA A 112 22.56 -8.14 -9.18
C ALA A 112 22.34 -6.84 -8.41
N MET A 113 22.61 -5.69 -9.03
CA MET A 113 22.39 -4.37 -8.39
C MET A 113 20.92 -4.06 -8.19
N ILE A 114 20.04 -4.49 -9.10
CA ILE A 114 18.59 -4.29 -8.88
C ILE A 114 18.06 -5.18 -7.75
N TRP A 115 18.58 -6.40 -7.60
CA TRP A 115 18.24 -7.24 -6.43
C TRP A 115 18.76 -6.63 -5.12
N LEU A 116 19.98 -6.10 -5.12
CA LEU A 116 20.52 -5.40 -3.95
C LEU A 116 19.67 -4.16 -3.59
N MET A 117 19.21 -3.41 -4.59
CA MET A 117 18.25 -2.33 -4.39
C MET A 117 16.97 -2.83 -3.70
N ILE A 118 16.35 -3.90 -4.21
CA ILE A 118 15.11 -4.46 -3.62
C ILE A 118 15.35 -4.84 -2.15
N ILE A 119 16.48 -5.47 -1.83
CA ILE A 119 16.82 -5.87 -0.46
C ILE A 119 16.99 -4.65 0.43
N LEU A 120 17.80 -3.66 0.04
CA LEU A 120 18.09 -2.47 0.85
C LEU A 120 16.83 -1.62 1.04
N VAL A 121 16.03 -1.40 0.00
CA VAL A 121 14.76 -0.66 0.09
C VAL A 121 13.78 -1.38 1.01
N SER A 122 13.69 -2.71 0.92
CA SER A 122 12.80 -3.49 1.78
C SER A 122 13.21 -3.43 3.25
N ILE A 123 14.50 -3.63 3.57
CA ILE A 123 15.01 -3.54 4.95
C ILE A 123 14.80 -2.11 5.47
N GLY A 124 15.13 -1.09 4.65
CA GLY A 124 14.95 0.31 5.00
C GLY A 124 13.49 0.64 5.33
N THR A 125 12.54 0.20 4.48
CA THR A 125 11.09 0.35 4.74
C THR A 125 10.69 -0.34 6.04
N GLY A 126 11.26 -1.50 6.33
CA GLY A 126 11.04 -2.23 7.58
C GLY A 126 11.40 -1.42 8.82
N LEU A 127 12.58 -0.81 8.81
CA LEU A 127 13.04 0.04 9.92
C LEU A 127 12.28 1.37 10.01
N PHE A 128 11.78 1.88 8.90
CA PHE A 128 11.08 3.17 8.83
C PHE A 128 9.61 3.09 9.24
N LYS A 129 8.80 2.31 8.50
CA LYS A 129 7.34 2.47 8.40
C LYS A 129 6.60 2.27 9.71
N GLY A 130 6.87 1.19 10.43
CA GLY A 130 6.23 0.91 11.73
C GLY A 130 6.70 1.86 12.82
N ASN A 131 7.99 2.17 12.83
CA ASN A 131 8.63 2.94 13.88
C ASN A 131 8.27 4.43 13.84
N ILE A 132 8.19 5.03 12.65
CA ILE A 132 7.74 6.43 12.51
C ILE A 132 6.26 6.57 12.89
N SER A 133 5.41 5.57 12.57
CA SER A 133 4.01 5.54 13.02
C SER A 133 3.93 5.41 14.56
N GLY A 134 4.79 4.62 15.15
CA GLY A 134 4.91 4.48 16.61
C GLY A 134 5.35 5.77 17.30
N ILE A 135 6.30 6.52 16.72
CA ILE A 135 6.68 7.86 17.20
C ILE A 135 5.49 8.80 17.05
N ASN A 136 4.87 8.85 15.88
CA ASN A 136 3.74 9.73 15.60
C ASN A 136 2.58 9.51 16.59
N GLY A 137 2.22 8.26 16.86
CA GLY A 137 1.15 7.93 17.81
C GLY A 137 1.41 8.44 19.22
N ARG A 138 2.67 8.47 19.68
CA ARG A 138 3.07 8.93 21.01
C ARG A 138 3.20 10.46 21.18
N LEU A 139 3.07 11.20 20.07
CA LEU A 139 3.03 12.68 20.10
C LEU A 139 1.67 13.23 20.59
N PHE A 140 0.65 12.38 20.69
CA PHE A 140 -0.72 12.78 21.02
C PHE A 140 -1.17 12.15 22.35
N GLU A 141 -1.68 12.99 23.23
CA GLU A 141 -2.32 12.56 24.47
C GLU A 141 -3.82 12.25 24.27
N ASP A 142 -4.46 12.98 23.37
CA ASP A 142 -5.88 12.86 23.08
C ASP A 142 -6.13 11.87 21.92
N LYS A 143 -6.84 10.78 22.20
CA LYS A 143 -7.19 9.75 21.21
C LYS A 143 -8.01 10.29 20.02
N ALA A 144 -8.93 11.24 20.26
CA ALA A 144 -9.71 11.81 19.17
C ALA A 144 -8.85 12.66 18.21
N GLN A 145 -7.84 13.36 18.77
CA GLN A 145 -6.86 14.09 17.97
C GLN A 145 -5.92 13.15 17.22
N LEU A 146 -5.56 12.02 17.81
CA LEU A 146 -4.74 10.97 17.18
C LEU A 146 -5.43 10.38 15.95
N ASP A 147 -6.71 10.04 16.02
CA ASP A 147 -7.46 9.50 14.88
C ASP A 147 -7.50 10.49 13.71
N SER A 148 -7.73 11.77 14.01
CA SER A 148 -7.66 12.84 13.02
C SER A 148 -6.27 13.00 12.42
N ALA A 149 -5.21 12.88 13.24
CA ALA A 149 -3.82 12.96 12.80
C ALA A 149 -3.47 11.82 11.81
N PHE A 150 -3.87 10.58 12.09
CA PHE A 150 -3.65 9.46 11.17
C PHE A 150 -4.41 9.64 9.84
N THR A 151 -5.61 10.23 9.86
CA THR A 151 -6.34 10.56 8.63
C THR A 151 -5.59 11.60 7.80
N ILE A 152 -5.05 12.64 8.43
CA ILE A 152 -4.24 13.65 7.74
C ILE A 152 -2.93 13.02 7.24
N GLN A 153 -2.25 12.20 8.04
CA GLN A 153 -1.05 11.48 7.62
C GLN A 153 -1.30 10.62 6.38
N TYR A 154 -2.45 9.96 6.30
CA TYR A 154 -2.86 9.20 5.10
C TYR A 154 -2.98 10.10 3.86
N SER A 155 -3.44 11.33 4.02
CA SER A 155 -3.45 12.31 2.92
C SER A 155 -2.03 12.67 2.46
N PHE A 156 -1.08 12.86 3.39
CA PHE A 156 0.34 13.08 3.07
C PHE A 156 0.95 11.90 2.30
N VAL A 157 0.61 10.67 2.67
CA VAL A 157 1.01 9.45 1.94
C VAL A 157 0.52 9.48 0.48
N ASN A 158 -0.75 9.80 0.27
CA ASN A 158 -1.34 9.84 -1.08
C ASN A 158 -0.82 11.03 -1.91
N ILE A 159 -0.55 12.19 -1.29
CA ILE A 159 0.11 13.33 -1.95
C ILE A 159 1.50 12.90 -2.42
N GLY A 160 2.28 12.22 -1.57
CA GLY A 160 3.58 11.69 -1.95
C GLY A 160 3.50 10.71 -3.11
N SER A 161 2.57 9.76 -3.06
CA SER A 161 2.31 8.81 -4.16
C SER A 161 1.96 9.54 -5.46
N PHE A 162 1.02 10.48 -5.41
CA PHE A 162 0.59 11.26 -6.58
C PHE A 162 1.74 12.04 -7.21
N ILE A 163 2.51 12.81 -6.41
CA ILE A 163 3.65 13.58 -6.92
C ILE A 163 4.72 12.65 -7.50
N GLY A 164 5.03 11.55 -6.79
CA GLY A 164 6.02 10.58 -7.22
C GLY A 164 5.70 9.98 -8.57
N THR A 165 4.51 9.43 -8.73
CA THR A 165 4.11 8.77 -9.97
C THR A 165 3.81 9.75 -11.10
N THR A 166 3.40 11.00 -10.80
CA THR A 166 3.12 12.01 -11.81
C THR A 166 4.36 12.76 -12.24
N ALA A 167 5.09 13.41 -11.31
CA ALA A 167 6.19 14.30 -11.63
C ALA A 167 7.49 13.55 -11.90
N ILE A 168 7.83 12.51 -11.10
CA ILE A 168 9.09 11.77 -11.28
C ILE A 168 9.04 10.90 -12.55
N SER A 169 7.86 10.50 -13.03
CA SER A 169 7.75 9.81 -14.32
C SER A 169 8.34 10.64 -15.49
N PHE A 170 8.19 11.97 -15.48
CA PHE A 170 8.80 12.81 -16.49
C PHE A 170 10.33 12.73 -16.51
N VAL A 171 10.97 12.48 -15.37
CA VAL A 171 12.42 12.27 -15.32
C VAL A 171 12.77 10.98 -16.06
N ALA A 172 12.01 9.89 -15.84
CA ALA A 172 12.24 8.62 -16.51
C ALA A 172 12.05 8.72 -18.03
N TYR A 173 10.97 9.38 -18.48
CA TYR A 173 10.69 9.54 -19.91
C TYR A 173 11.57 10.59 -20.60
N GLY A 174 12.02 11.64 -19.87
CA GLY A 174 12.82 12.72 -20.45
C GLY A 174 14.33 12.50 -20.38
N ILE A 175 14.83 11.88 -19.31
CA ILE A 175 16.27 11.76 -19.02
C ILE A 175 16.70 10.29 -18.83
N GLY A 176 15.76 9.38 -18.55
CA GLY A 176 15.99 7.94 -18.43
C GLY A 176 15.94 7.40 -17.00
N PHE A 177 16.13 6.08 -16.88
CA PHE A 177 15.97 5.34 -15.63
C PHE A 177 17.02 5.68 -14.58
N GLY A 178 18.30 5.76 -14.99
CA GLY A 178 19.40 6.05 -14.07
C GLY A 178 19.21 7.35 -13.28
N PRO A 179 19.01 8.51 -13.93
CA PRO A 179 18.70 9.76 -13.26
C PRO A 179 17.45 9.70 -12.35
N THR A 180 16.44 8.91 -12.72
CA THR A 180 15.25 8.74 -11.90
C THR A 180 15.56 8.03 -10.58
N PHE A 181 16.40 7.00 -10.59
CA PHE A 181 16.87 6.36 -9.36
C PHE A 181 17.68 7.32 -8.48
N ILE A 182 18.50 8.21 -9.09
CA ILE A 182 19.23 9.27 -8.35
C ILE A 182 18.25 10.22 -7.67
N VAL A 183 17.20 10.67 -8.36
CA VAL A 183 16.15 11.53 -7.75
C VAL A 183 15.51 10.84 -6.56
N CYS A 184 15.15 9.56 -6.67
CA CYS A 184 14.62 8.79 -5.55
C CYS A 184 15.62 8.69 -4.39
N ALA A 185 16.91 8.47 -4.67
CA ALA A 185 17.96 8.44 -3.66
C ALA A 185 18.11 9.79 -2.93
N LEU A 186 18.14 10.89 -3.67
CA LEU A 186 18.25 12.25 -3.10
C LEU A 186 17.06 12.59 -2.21
N LEU A 187 15.82 12.21 -2.60
CA LEU A 187 14.64 12.39 -1.77
C LEU A 187 14.80 11.68 -0.42
N LEU A 188 15.33 10.47 -0.39
CA LEU A 188 15.51 9.69 0.84
C LEU A 188 16.70 10.21 1.69
N PHE A 189 17.75 10.72 1.08
CA PHE A 189 18.83 11.38 1.83
C PHE A 189 18.35 12.71 2.45
N LEU A 190 17.54 13.48 1.74
CA LEU A 190 16.89 14.66 2.29
C LEU A 190 15.96 14.30 3.43
N ASP A 191 15.17 13.22 3.29
CA ASP A 191 14.31 12.71 4.35
C ASP A 191 15.11 12.26 5.58
N THR A 192 16.24 11.59 5.37
CA THR A 192 17.17 11.22 6.46
C THR A 192 17.60 12.43 7.27
N LEU A 193 18.04 13.49 6.59
CA LEU A 193 18.43 14.75 7.23
C LEU A 193 17.24 15.41 7.93
N TRP A 194 16.08 15.45 7.26
CA TRP A 194 14.83 15.98 7.83
C TRP A 194 14.46 15.28 9.13
N LEU A 195 14.54 13.95 9.17
CA LEU A 195 14.25 13.14 10.37
C LEU A 195 15.27 13.33 11.49
N ILE A 196 16.56 13.46 11.17
CA ILE A 196 17.61 13.71 12.17
C ILE A 196 17.38 15.08 12.83
N PHE A 197 17.26 16.14 12.03
CA PHE A 197 17.11 17.50 12.55
C PHE A 197 15.71 17.73 13.15
N GLY A 198 14.65 17.33 12.46
CA GLY A 198 13.27 17.47 12.93
C GLY A 198 13.01 16.62 14.18
N GLY A 199 13.56 15.41 14.23
CA GLY A 199 13.47 14.55 15.41
C GLY A 199 14.16 15.14 16.62
N ARG A 200 15.37 15.72 16.45
CA ARG A 200 16.07 16.41 17.54
C ARG A 200 15.28 17.60 18.06
N ALA A 201 14.65 18.36 17.18
CA ALA A 201 13.94 19.59 17.53
C ALA A 201 12.55 19.36 18.14
N TYR A 202 11.80 18.32 17.70
CA TYR A 202 10.35 18.25 17.95
C TYR A 202 9.83 16.95 18.56
N PHE A 203 10.64 15.88 18.71
CA PHE A 203 10.16 14.64 19.32
C PHE A 203 10.38 14.56 20.85
N GLY A 204 11.08 15.53 21.46
CA GLY A 204 11.39 15.48 22.91
C GLY A 204 12.15 14.21 23.31
N ASP A 205 11.58 13.38 24.17
CA ASP A 205 12.16 12.10 24.61
C ASP A 205 11.54 10.88 23.88
N ILE A 206 10.53 11.10 23.05
CA ILE A 206 9.84 10.03 22.35
C ILE A 206 10.81 9.28 21.43
N GLY A 207 10.88 7.97 21.56
CA GLY A 207 11.68 7.08 20.72
C GLY A 207 13.20 7.10 20.99
N LYS A 208 13.69 7.79 22.03
CA LYS A 208 15.13 7.72 22.44
C LYS A 208 15.52 6.36 22.97
N LYS A 209 14.58 5.60 23.52
CA LYS A 209 14.76 4.24 24.01
C LYS A 209 13.82 3.29 23.27
N PRO A 210 14.13 1.99 23.20
CA PRO A 210 13.20 0.98 22.71
C PRO A 210 11.84 1.08 23.40
N PHE A 211 10.75 0.89 22.65
CA PHE A 211 9.41 1.19 23.17
C PHE A 211 8.99 0.27 24.33
N LYS A 212 9.33 -1.04 24.28
CA LYS A 212 8.97 -1.98 25.35
C LYS A 212 9.67 -1.74 26.69
N ILE A 213 10.86 -1.16 26.68
CA ILE A 213 11.60 -0.84 27.92
C ILE A 213 10.89 0.25 28.72
N ASN A 214 10.11 1.12 28.06
CA ASN A 214 9.36 2.19 28.76
C ASN A 214 7.99 1.73 29.27
N GLU A 215 7.40 0.64 28.76
CA GLU A 215 6.08 0.15 29.16
C GLU A 215 6.11 -0.80 30.35
N THR A 216 7.26 -1.41 30.68
CA THR A 216 7.42 -2.32 31.81
C THR A 216 7.26 -1.68 33.18
N ASN A 217 7.16 -0.34 33.27
CA ASN A 217 6.98 0.37 34.55
C ASN A 217 5.51 0.69 34.90
N ILE A 218 4.51 0.29 34.09
CA ILE A 218 3.12 0.79 34.27
C ILE A 218 2.09 -0.32 34.55
N GLU A 219 2.34 -1.59 34.21
CA GLU A 219 1.39 -2.67 34.52
C GLU A 219 2.10 -3.88 35.13
N SER A 220 1.57 -4.34 36.28
CA SER A 220 2.07 -5.50 36.98
C SER A 220 2.08 -6.76 36.13
N GLU A 221 3.27 -7.35 35.91
CA GLU A 221 3.48 -8.61 35.16
C GLU A 221 2.61 -9.79 35.63
N LYS A 222 2.09 -9.72 36.86
CA LYS A 222 1.27 -10.80 37.46
C LYS A 222 -0.12 -10.96 36.85
N ASP A 223 -0.74 -9.88 36.35
CA ASP A 223 -2.07 -9.96 35.75
C ASP A 223 -1.99 -10.39 34.25
N LYS A 224 -0.89 -10.08 33.57
CA LYS A 224 -0.63 -10.55 32.22
C LYS A 224 -0.34 -12.06 32.15
N GLN A 225 0.43 -12.61 33.07
CA GLN A 225 0.77 -14.03 33.08
C GLN A 225 -0.44 -14.95 33.37
N LYS A 226 -1.43 -14.50 34.16
CA LYS A 226 -2.67 -15.28 34.37
C LYS A 226 -3.59 -15.29 33.16
N SER A 227 -3.69 -14.18 32.43
CA SER A 227 -4.52 -14.07 31.21
C SER A 227 -3.96 -14.86 30.03
N ASP A 228 -2.63 -15.02 29.93
CA ASP A 228 -1.97 -15.70 28.80
C ASP A 228 -2.00 -17.23 28.91
N SER A 229 -2.28 -17.79 30.09
CA SER A 229 -2.27 -19.24 30.33
C SER A 229 -3.63 -19.92 30.11
N GLU A 230 -4.73 -19.18 30.01
CA GLU A 230 -6.05 -19.76 29.79
C GLU A 230 -6.30 -20.10 28.30
N PRO A 231 -6.92 -21.24 27.96
CA PRO A 231 -7.26 -21.56 26.58
C PRO A 231 -8.27 -20.57 26.00
N LEU A 232 -8.16 -20.29 24.68
CA LEU A 232 -9.09 -19.41 23.98
C LEU A 232 -10.53 -19.90 24.13
N THR A 233 -11.44 -19.02 24.52
CA THR A 233 -12.87 -19.29 24.55
C THR A 233 -13.43 -19.61 23.17
N LYS A 234 -14.60 -20.24 23.10
CA LYS A 234 -15.27 -20.55 21.83
C LYS A 234 -15.54 -19.27 21.03
N GLN A 235 -15.98 -18.19 21.68
CA GLN A 235 -16.24 -16.91 21.04
C GLN A 235 -14.96 -16.25 20.51
N GLU A 236 -13.85 -16.28 21.25
CA GLU A 236 -12.56 -15.76 20.81
C GLU A 236 -12.05 -16.52 19.56
N LYS A 237 -12.19 -17.85 19.53
CA LYS A 237 -11.86 -18.67 18.36
C LYS A 237 -12.71 -18.28 17.14
N HIS A 238 -14.01 -18.02 17.32
CA HIS A 238 -14.90 -17.57 16.26
C HIS A 238 -14.47 -16.19 15.71
N ARG A 239 -14.13 -15.23 16.59
CA ARG A 239 -13.62 -13.90 16.19
C ARG A 239 -12.32 -13.99 15.42
N ILE A 240 -11.38 -14.82 15.87
CA ILE A 240 -10.14 -15.09 15.15
C ILE A 240 -10.46 -15.71 13.78
N GLY A 241 -11.38 -16.66 13.71
CA GLY A 241 -11.85 -17.25 12.44
C GLY A 241 -12.43 -16.21 11.48
N ALA A 242 -13.21 -15.25 11.99
CA ALA A 242 -13.74 -14.13 11.19
C ALA A 242 -12.64 -13.22 10.65
N ILE A 243 -11.60 -12.93 11.46
CA ILE A 243 -10.43 -12.14 11.02
C ILE A 243 -9.71 -12.87 9.89
N PHE A 244 -9.42 -14.17 10.03
CA PHE A 244 -8.79 -14.95 8.96
C PHE A 244 -9.64 -15.03 7.70
N LEU A 245 -10.97 -15.13 7.84
CA LEU A 245 -11.89 -15.15 6.69
C LEU A 245 -11.84 -13.84 5.90
N VAL A 246 -11.97 -12.68 6.58
CA VAL A 246 -11.83 -11.37 5.93
C VAL A 246 -10.46 -11.22 5.29
N THR A 247 -9.42 -11.67 5.98
CA THR A 247 -8.04 -11.62 5.48
C THR A 247 -7.86 -12.47 4.22
N LEU A 248 -8.45 -13.66 4.15
CA LEU A 248 -8.39 -14.51 2.96
C LEU A 248 -9.01 -13.82 1.73
N PHE A 249 -10.20 -13.23 1.87
CA PHE A 249 -10.81 -12.46 0.78
C PHE A 249 -9.97 -11.22 0.43
N SER A 250 -9.34 -10.60 1.41
CA SER A 250 -8.41 -9.48 1.19
C SER A 250 -7.16 -9.90 0.40
N VAL A 251 -6.62 -11.10 0.64
CA VAL A 251 -5.51 -11.64 -0.19
C VAL A 251 -5.95 -11.73 -1.65
N ILE A 252 -7.12 -12.32 -1.93
CA ILE A 252 -7.65 -12.44 -3.29
C ILE A 252 -7.79 -11.05 -3.92
N PHE A 253 -8.39 -10.09 -3.20
CA PHE A 253 -8.53 -8.72 -3.66
C PHE A 253 -7.17 -8.11 -4.02
N TRP A 254 -6.20 -8.14 -3.12
CA TRP A 254 -4.89 -7.51 -3.31
C TRP A 254 -4.06 -8.17 -4.41
N VAL A 255 -4.15 -9.50 -4.59
CA VAL A 255 -3.50 -10.19 -5.73
C VAL A 255 -4.01 -9.61 -7.05
N VAL A 256 -5.33 -9.50 -7.19
CA VAL A 256 -5.96 -9.02 -8.42
C VAL A 256 -5.78 -7.51 -8.59
N TRP A 257 -5.80 -6.75 -7.49
CA TRP A 257 -5.52 -5.32 -7.50
C TRP A 257 -4.11 -5.01 -8.00
N TYR A 258 -3.08 -5.69 -7.47
CA TYR A 258 -1.71 -5.53 -7.97
C TYR A 258 -1.54 -6.05 -9.40
N LEU A 259 -2.22 -7.13 -9.75
CA LEU A 259 -2.20 -7.67 -11.11
C LEU A 259 -2.67 -6.63 -12.14
N THR A 260 -3.61 -5.75 -11.81
CA THR A 260 -4.17 -4.75 -12.74
C THR A 260 -3.08 -3.89 -13.40
N TYR A 261 -2.00 -3.57 -12.68
CA TYR A 261 -0.91 -2.74 -13.18
C TYR A 261 -0.12 -3.39 -14.32
N MET A 262 -0.01 -4.71 -14.32
CA MET A 262 0.80 -5.44 -15.31
C MET A 262 0.23 -5.35 -16.73
N PRO A 263 -1.06 -5.67 -16.99
CA PRO A 263 -1.63 -5.51 -18.32
C PRO A 263 -1.74 -4.04 -18.75
N ILE A 264 -1.89 -3.10 -17.81
CA ILE A 264 -1.88 -1.68 -18.16
C ILE A 264 -0.52 -1.25 -18.69
N MET A 265 0.59 -1.79 -18.15
CA MET A 265 1.94 -1.50 -18.64
C MET A 265 2.30 -2.31 -19.87
N TYR A 266 2.14 -3.63 -19.82
CA TYR A 266 2.75 -4.56 -20.77
C TYR A 266 1.83 -5.02 -21.89
N HIS A 267 0.54 -4.65 -21.86
CA HIS A 267 -0.39 -4.98 -22.94
C HIS A 267 -1.03 -3.73 -23.54
N TRP A 268 -1.50 -2.80 -22.71
CA TRP A 268 -2.20 -1.62 -23.15
C TRP A 268 -1.35 -0.34 -23.13
N GLY A 269 -0.21 -0.34 -22.41
CA GLY A 269 0.64 0.83 -22.19
C GLY A 269 1.39 1.31 -23.44
N PRO A 270 1.81 2.57 -23.47
CA PRO A 270 2.53 3.16 -24.60
C PRO A 270 4.04 2.84 -24.57
N ASP A 271 4.53 2.16 -23.53
CA ASP A 271 5.95 2.03 -23.25
C ASP A 271 6.67 1.00 -24.12
N PHE A 272 5.92 0.07 -24.74
CA PHE A 272 6.47 -1.00 -25.57
C PHE A 272 5.71 -1.12 -26.88
N ASP A 273 6.43 -1.27 -28.01
CA ASP A 273 5.81 -1.39 -29.33
C ASP A 273 4.87 -2.60 -29.45
N TYR A 274 5.21 -3.72 -28.79
CA TYR A 274 4.36 -4.91 -28.76
C TYR A 274 3.12 -4.76 -27.87
N ALA A 275 3.14 -3.81 -26.93
CA ALA A 275 2.02 -3.49 -26.06
C ALA A 275 1.04 -2.55 -26.75
N ASN A 276 1.11 -1.30 -26.52
CA ASN A 276 0.44 -0.16 -27.18
C ASN A 276 -0.98 -0.45 -27.73
N LYS A 277 -1.78 -1.24 -26.99
CA LYS A 277 -3.13 -1.65 -27.39
C LYS A 277 -4.19 -0.62 -27.04
N ALA A 278 -3.81 0.49 -26.39
CA ALA A 278 -4.69 1.61 -26.14
C ALA A 278 -4.06 2.92 -26.62
N ASN A 279 -4.90 3.89 -26.97
CA ASN A 279 -4.45 5.21 -27.36
C ASN A 279 -4.20 6.09 -26.13
N TRP A 280 -2.94 6.31 -25.80
CA TRP A 280 -2.50 7.14 -24.68
C TRP A 280 -2.24 8.61 -25.06
N MET A 281 -2.70 9.04 -26.23
CA MET A 281 -2.52 10.40 -26.70
C MET A 281 -3.66 11.32 -26.25
N ILE A 282 -3.29 12.48 -25.70
CA ILE A 282 -4.19 13.63 -25.48
C ILE A 282 -3.63 14.80 -26.27
N GLY A 283 -4.19 15.05 -27.44
CA GLY A 283 -3.57 15.94 -28.43
C GLY A 283 -2.22 15.40 -28.88
N ASN A 284 -1.17 16.19 -28.71
CA ASN A 284 0.23 15.81 -29.03
C ASN A 284 1.00 15.24 -27.82
N PHE A 285 0.33 15.04 -26.67
CA PHE A 285 0.97 14.58 -25.45
C PHE A 285 0.67 13.09 -25.22
N THR A 286 1.71 12.26 -25.11
CA THR A 286 1.58 10.87 -24.69
C THR A 286 1.55 10.79 -23.18
N VAL A 287 0.45 10.32 -22.61
CA VAL A 287 0.28 10.13 -21.17
C VAL A 287 1.16 8.96 -20.73
N PRO A 288 2.05 9.15 -19.75
CA PRO A 288 2.85 8.06 -19.19
C PRO A 288 2.00 6.97 -18.55
N SER A 289 2.32 5.67 -18.76
CA SER A 289 1.59 4.57 -18.12
C SER A 289 1.64 4.64 -16.59
N ALA A 290 2.69 5.21 -16.02
CA ALA A 290 2.83 5.51 -14.59
C ALA A 290 1.68 6.35 -14.01
N TRP A 291 1.00 7.16 -14.85
CA TRP A 291 -0.14 7.97 -14.41
C TRP A 291 -1.38 7.14 -14.06
N PHE A 292 -1.39 5.86 -14.41
CA PHE A 292 -2.40 4.95 -13.88
C PHE A 292 -2.31 4.80 -12.36
N ASP A 293 -1.10 4.78 -11.80
CA ASP A 293 -0.87 4.81 -10.34
C ASP A 293 -1.22 6.19 -9.75
N SER A 294 -0.96 7.28 -10.49
CA SER A 294 -1.38 8.64 -10.10
C SER A 294 -2.89 8.77 -10.01
N LEU A 295 -3.62 8.13 -10.94
CA LEU A 295 -5.08 8.09 -10.92
C LEU A 295 -5.60 7.42 -9.65
N ASN A 296 -4.99 6.31 -9.22
CA ASN A 296 -5.34 5.67 -7.95
C ASN A 296 -5.13 6.62 -6.76
N ALA A 297 -3.96 7.25 -6.64
CA ALA A 297 -3.66 8.20 -5.57
C ALA A 297 -4.64 9.40 -5.56
N LEU A 298 -4.97 9.93 -6.73
CA LEU A 298 -5.95 11.02 -6.89
C LEU A 298 -7.35 10.57 -6.45
N CYS A 299 -7.78 9.37 -6.86
CA CYS A 299 -9.04 8.78 -6.42
C CYS A 299 -9.09 8.62 -4.89
N CYS A 300 -7.99 8.18 -4.25
CA CYS A 300 -7.91 8.07 -2.80
C CYS A 300 -8.06 9.42 -2.10
N ILE A 301 -7.45 10.48 -2.64
CA ILE A 301 -7.54 11.84 -2.10
C ILE A 301 -8.99 12.37 -2.22
N ILE A 302 -9.64 12.13 -3.36
CA ILE A 302 -10.99 12.66 -3.63
C ILE A 302 -12.07 11.81 -2.95
N PHE A 303 -12.05 10.49 -3.18
CA PHE A 303 -13.13 9.60 -2.72
C PHE A 303 -13.00 9.19 -1.26
N GLY A 304 -11.81 9.27 -0.65
CA GLY A 304 -11.62 8.97 0.77
C GLY A 304 -12.55 9.76 1.69
N PRO A 305 -12.53 11.11 1.66
CA PRO A 305 -13.44 11.94 2.45
C PRO A 305 -14.91 11.72 2.10
N ILE A 306 -15.24 11.52 0.82
CA ILE A 306 -16.62 11.26 0.36
C ILE A 306 -17.16 9.95 0.95
N LEU A 307 -16.39 8.87 0.85
CA LEU A 307 -16.78 7.58 1.40
C LEU A 307 -16.86 7.61 2.93
N ALA A 308 -15.95 8.31 3.61
CA ALA A 308 -16.03 8.51 5.06
C ALA A 308 -17.33 9.20 5.46
N ALA A 309 -17.75 10.25 4.74
CA ALA A 309 -19.04 10.93 4.96
C ALA A 309 -20.24 10.00 4.68
N VAL A 310 -20.19 9.20 3.61
CA VAL A 310 -21.24 8.21 3.27
C VAL A 310 -21.38 7.17 4.38
N TRP A 311 -20.26 6.61 4.86
CA TRP A 311 -20.28 5.61 5.94
C TRP A 311 -20.78 6.21 7.26
N THR A 312 -20.36 7.41 7.62
CA THR A 312 -20.85 8.11 8.82
C THR A 312 -22.35 8.38 8.74
N LYS A 313 -22.84 8.90 7.60
CA LYS A 313 -24.28 9.13 7.38
C LYS A 313 -25.07 7.83 7.47
N ARG A 314 -24.53 6.74 6.90
CA ARG A 314 -25.18 5.44 6.94
C ARG A 314 -25.20 4.85 8.35
N ALA A 315 -24.09 4.91 9.10
CA ALA A 315 -24.00 4.44 10.48
C ALA A 315 -25.02 5.12 11.39
N ASN A 316 -25.32 6.41 11.16
CA ASN A 316 -26.31 7.18 11.91
C ASN A 316 -27.75 6.99 11.39
N SER A 317 -27.98 6.18 10.36
CA SER A 317 -29.31 5.90 9.83
C SER A 317 -29.96 4.68 10.54
N PRO A 318 -31.30 4.53 10.48
CA PRO A 318 -31.97 3.36 11.05
C PRO A 318 -31.50 2.00 10.48
N LYS A 319 -30.87 2.00 9.29
CA LYS A 319 -30.32 0.82 8.64
C LYS A 319 -28.96 0.39 9.18
N GLY A 320 -28.31 1.25 9.97
CA GLY A 320 -26.97 1.02 10.49
C GLY A 320 -25.85 1.01 9.43
N ASP A 321 -24.61 0.83 9.87
CA ASP A 321 -23.45 0.69 8.96
C ASP A 321 -23.45 -0.68 8.25
N LEU A 322 -22.73 -0.77 7.16
CA LEU A 322 -22.43 -2.07 6.54
C LEU A 322 -21.39 -2.83 7.37
N SER A 323 -21.59 -4.14 7.48
CA SER A 323 -20.57 -5.01 8.08
C SER A 323 -19.26 -4.94 7.31
N MET A 324 -18.16 -5.35 7.95
CA MET A 324 -16.87 -5.47 7.29
C MET A 324 -16.93 -6.45 6.11
N PHE A 325 -17.68 -7.54 6.25
CA PHE A 325 -17.88 -8.54 5.18
C PHE A 325 -18.56 -7.93 3.95
N LYS A 326 -19.61 -7.11 4.13
CA LYS A 326 -20.27 -6.41 3.02
C LYS A 326 -19.38 -5.35 2.37
N LYS A 327 -18.59 -4.62 3.16
CA LYS A 327 -17.65 -3.64 2.61
C LYS A 327 -16.56 -4.34 1.80
N THR A 328 -16.01 -5.45 2.28
CA THR A 328 -15.06 -6.28 1.52
C THR A 328 -15.70 -6.84 0.25
N ALA A 329 -16.92 -7.36 0.34
CA ALA A 329 -17.68 -7.85 -0.81
C ALA A 329 -17.89 -6.75 -1.87
N LEU A 330 -18.28 -5.54 -1.46
CA LEU A 330 -18.45 -4.40 -2.37
C LEU A 330 -17.13 -4.03 -3.07
N GLY A 331 -16.02 -4.02 -2.32
CA GLY A 331 -14.69 -3.82 -2.89
C GLY A 331 -14.37 -4.86 -3.97
N MET A 332 -14.63 -6.13 -3.70
CA MET A 332 -14.43 -7.22 -4.66
C MET A 332 -15.34 -7.09 -5.89
N LEU A 333 -16.60 -6.72 -5.70
CA LEU A 333 -17.52 -6.52 -6.82
C LEU A 333 -17.06 -5.39 -7.74
N LEU A 334 -16.60 -4.26 -7.18
CA LEU A 334 -16.06 -3.14 -7.96
C LEU A 334 -14.80 -3.55 -8.75
N LEU A 335 -13.88 -4.27 -8.11
CA LEU A 335 -12.67 -4.76 -8.78
C LEU A 335 -12.99 -5.82 -9.85
N GLY A 336 -13.93 -6.73 -9.58
CA GLY A 336 -14.37 -7.73 -10.55
C GLY A 336 -15.03 -7.09 -11.78
N VAL A 337 -15.85 -6.06 -11.60
CA VAL A 337 -16.42 -5.26 -12.69
C VAL A 337 -15.30 -4.57 -13.50
N ALA A 338 -14.27 -4.02 -12.84
CA ALA A 338 -13.12 -3.42 -13.52
C ALA A 338 -12.43 -4.41 -14.47
N PHE A 339 -12.25 -5.67 -14.05
CA PHE A 339 -11.68 -6.72 -14.90
C PHE A 339 -12.60 -7.16 -16.04
N VAL A 340 -13.90 -7.22 -15.82
CA VAL A 340 -14.87 -7.47 -16.90
C VAL A 340 -14.86 -6.34 -17.93
N ILE A 341 -14.77 -5.08 -17.47
CA ILE A 341 -14.63 -3.91 -18.38
C ILE A 341 -13.33 -4.02 -19.16
N MET A 342 -12.21 -4.37 -18.53
CA MET A 342 -10.91 -4.51 -19.18
C MET A 342 -10.94 -5.62 -20.24
N ALA A 343 -11.53 -6.79 -19.93
CA ALA A 343 -11.71 -7.88 -20.89
C ALA A 343 -12.68 -7.50 -22.03
N GLY A 344 -13.77 -6.80 -21.71
CA GLY A 344 -14.74 -6.30 -22.69
C GLY A 344 -14.13 -5.26 -23.63
N ALA A 345 -13.34 -4.33 -23.11
CA ALA A 345 -12.63 -3.35 -23.92
C ALA A 345 -11.64 -4.01 -24.90
N GLU A 346 -10.96 -5.09 -24.47
CA GLU A 346 -10.09 -5.89 -25.36
C GLU A 346 -10.87 -6.51 -26.53
N VAL A 347 -12.06 -7.04 -26.27
CA VAL A 347 -12.94 -7.58 -27.32
C VAL A 347 -13.45 -6.49 -28.25
N ILE A 348 -13.89 -5.36 -27.69
CA ILE A 348 -14.49 -4.25 -28.45
C ILE A 348 -13.47 -3.56 -29.36
N ARG A 349 -12.21 -3.39 -28.90
CA ARG A 349 -11.19 -2.76 -29.73
C ARG A 349 -10.83 -3.56 -30.98
N GLY A 350 -10.94 -4.87 -30.93
CA GLY A 350 -10.53 -5.76 -32.03
C GLY A 350 -9.06 -5.56 -32.40
N GLU A 351 -8.77 -5.16 -33.63
CA GLU A 351 -7.41 -4.86 -34.10
C GLU A 351 -6.98 -3.40 -33.87
N ASN A 352 -7.91 -2.52 -33.46
CA ASN A 352 -7.65 -1.11 -33.22
C ASN A 352 -7.10 -0.88 -31.80
N GLN A 353 -6.66 0.35 -31.52
CA GLN A 353 -6.34 0.78 -30.16
C GLN A 353 -7.63 1.07 -29.36
N ALA A 354 -7.68 0.61 -28.11
CA ALA A 354 -8.75 0.95 -27.18
C ALA A 354 -8.68 2.45 -26.82
N ASN A 355 -9.83 3.04 -26.53
CA ASN A 355 -9.87 4.41 -26.01
C ASN A 355 -9.31 4.45 -24.58
N LEU A 356 -8.51 5.47 -24.25
CA LEU A 356 -7.93 5.69 -22.92
C LEU A 356 -8.98 5.68 -21.78
N MET A 357 -10.22 6.08 -22.08
CA MET A 357 -11.31 6.11 -21.09
C MET A 357 -11.64 4.73 -20.52
N TRP A 358 -11.37 3.64 -21.21
CA TRP A 358 -11.49 2.29 -20.65
C TRP A 358 -10.51 2.07 -19.50
N ILE A 359 -9.27 2.52 -19.66
CA ILE A 359 -8.21 2.44 -18.64
C ILE A 359 -8.57 3.33 -17.43
N VAL A 360 -9.07 4.54 -17.70
CA VAL A 360 -9.55 5.46 -16.66
C VAL A 360 -10.69 4.82 -15.86
N ALA A 361 -11.67 4.19 -16.52
CA ALA A 361 -12.77 3.50 -15.85
C ALA A 361 -12.28 2.35 -14.97
N VAL A 362 -11.35 1.52 -15.47
CA VAL A 362 -10.71 0.45 -14.69
C VAL A 362 -10.01 1.03 -13.46
N GLY A 363 -9.22 2.10 -13.63
CA GLY A 363 -8.49 2.76 -12.54
C GLY A 363 -9.41 3.34 -11.46
N ILE A 364 -10.52 3.97 -11.84
CA ILE A 364 -11.50 4.52 -10.90
C ILE A 364 -12.19 3.39 -10.11
N LEU A 365 -12.64 2.33 -10.80
CA LEU A 365 -13.36 1.23 -10.16
C LEU A 365 -12.46 0.44 -9.19
N MET A 366 -11.20 0.15 -9.57
CA MET A 366 -10.27 -0.52 -8.68
C MET A 366 -9.93 0.34 -7.45
N SER A 367 -9.79 1.66 -7.63
CA SER A 367 -9.51 2.60 -6.53
C SER A 367 -10.70 2.74 -5.58
N LEU A 368 -11.92 2.82 -6.10
CA LEU A 368 -13.14 2.77 -5.29
C LEU A 368 -13.25 1.46 -4.53
N GLY A 369 -12.95 0.34 -5.18
CA GLY A 369 -12.92 -0.98 -4.55
C GLY A 369 -11.96 -1.04 -3.36
N GLU A 370 -10.76 -0.49 -3.51
CA GLU A 370 -9.77 -0.36 -2.45
C GLU A 370 -10.30 0.49 -1.29
N MET A 371 -10.80 1.69 -1.57
CA MET A 371 -11.21 2.65 -0.55
C MET A 371 -12.41 2.21 0.28
N VAL A 372 -13.24 1.31 -0.25
CA VAL A 372 -14.43 0.81 0.44
C VAL A 372 -14.08 -0.02 1.67
N PHE A 373 -13.00 -0.81 1.64
CA PHE A 373 -12.70 -1.75 2.74
C PHE A 373 -11.27 -1.66 3.29
N SER A 374 -10.30 -1.29 2.49
CA SER A 374 -8.88 -1.35 2.89
C SER A 374 -8.56 -0.56 4.17
N PRO A 375 -9.08 0.67 4.36
CA PRO A 375 -8.82 1.44 5.59
C PRO A 375 -9.39 0.78 6.85
N LEU A 376 -10.34 -0.14 6.70
CA LEU A 376 -11.07 -0.75 7.81
C LEU A 376 -10.43 -2.04 8.34
N GLY A 377 -9.48 -2.63 7.63
CA GLY A 377 -8.89 -3.92 7.99
C GLY A 377 -8.25 -3.92 9.38
N ASN A 378 -7.36 -2.98 9.65
CA ASN A 378 -6.72 -2.85 10.96
C ASN A 378 -7.74 -2.50 12.07
N SER A 379 -8.74 -1.67 11.76
CA SER A 379 -9.81 -1.33 12.71
C SER A 379 -10.65 -2.56 13.08
N PHE A 380 -11.01 -3.38 12.10
CA PHE A 380 -11.72 -4.63 12.31
C PHE A 380 -10.94 -5.60 13.20
N ILE A 381 -9.64 -5.79 12.91
CA ILE A 381 -8.76 -6.63 13.70
C ILE A 381 -8.66 -6.09 15.14
N SER A 382 -8.43 -4.80 15.32
CA SER A 382 -8.32 -4.19 16.65
C SER A 382 -9.60 -4.31 17.47
N LYS A 383 -10.77 -4.27 16.83
CA LYS A 383 -12.08 -4.34 17.50
C LYS A 383 -12.43 -5.75 17.96
N PHE A 384 -12.10 -6.77 17.16
CA PHE A 384 -12.58 -8.13 17.39
C PHE A 384 -11.50 -9.11 17.86
N SER A 385 -10.23 -8.74 17.80
CA SER A 385 -9.15 -9.59 18.29
C SER A 385 -9.16 -9.67 19.83
N PRO A 386 -8.99 -10.86 20.40
CA PRO A 386 -8.73 -11.00 21.84
C PRO A 386 -7.47 -10.23 22.22
N PRO A 387 -7.46 -9.50 23.39
CA PRO A 387 -6.32 -8.66 23.79
C PRO A 387 -4.97 -9.39 23.81
N ARG A 388 -4.95 -10.64 24.26
CA ARG A 388 -3.74 -11.48 24.37
C ARG A 388 -3.09 -11.83 23.04
N VAL A 389 -3.82 -11.83 21.92
CA VAL A 389 -3.31 -12.14 20.58
C VAL A 389 -3.39 -10.94 19.62
N LEU A 390 -3.79 -9.77 20.10
CA LEU A 390 -3.97 -8.56 19.30
C LEU A 390 -2.72 -8.22 18.47
N GLY A 391 -1.55 -8.24 19.10
CA GLY A 391 -0.30 -7.93 18.40
C GLY A 391 0.01 -8.88 17.24
N LEU A 392 -0.28 -10.19 17.44
CA LEU A 392 -0.16 -11.19 16.38
C LEU A 392 -1.18 -10.96 15.27
N MET A 393 -2.44 -10.69 15.63
CA MET A 393 -3.52 -10.46 14.66
C MET A 393 -3.29 -9.21 13.82
N LEU A 394 -2.75 -8.13 14.37
CA LEU A 394 -2.36 -6.94 13.61
C LEU A 394 -1.26 -7.23 12.57
N GLY A 395 -0.44 -8.25 12.80
CA GLY A 395 0.54 -8.74 11.83
C GLY A 395 -0.09 -9.51 10.64
N VAL A 396 -1.29 -10.07 10.82
CA VAL A 396 -1.96 -10.88 9.78
C VAL A 396 -2.30 -10.03 8.54
N TRP A 397 -2.71 -8.78 8.72
CA TRP A 397 -3.07 -7.90 7.61
C TRP A 397 -1.88 -7.53 6.69
N PRO A 398 -0.75 -7.02 7.19
CA PRO A 398 0.45 -6.82 6.36
C PRO A 398 0.95 -8.12 5.74
N PHE A 399 0.86 -9.25 6.45
CA PHE A 399 1.24 -10.54 5.91
C PHE A 399 0.34 -11.00 4.75
N ALA A 400 -0.96 -10.69 4.78
CA ALA A 400 -1.85 -10.90 3.64
C ALA A 400 -1.41 -10.10 2.41
N ILE A 401 -1.01 -8.85 2.59
CA ILE A 401 -0.52 -8.01 1.49
C ILE A 401 0.84 -8.51 0.99
N PHE A 402 1.70 -9.05 1.88
CA PHE A 402 2.94 -9.73 1.46
C PHE A 402 2.64 -10.93 0.55
N ILE A 403 1.70 -11.81 0.92
CA ILE A 403 1.29 -12.95 0.10
C ILE A 403 0.78 -12.46 -1.26
N ALA A 404 -0.09 -11.47 -1.27
CA ALA A 404 -0.64 -10.90 -2.49
C ALA A 404 0.46 -10.29 -3.38
N GLY A 405 1.33 -9.48 -2.78
CA GLY A 405 2.48 -8.88 -3.46
C GLY A 405 3.40 -9.92 -4.08
N LYS A 406 3.66 -11.03 -3.38
CA LYS A 406 4.49 -12.12 -3.90
C LYS A 406 3.83 -12.89 -5.05
N SER A 407 2.50 -12.99 -5.05
CA SER A 407 1.74 -13.87 -5.93
C SER A 407 1.40 -13.25 -7.28
N TYR A 408 1.18 -11.93 -7.36
CA TYR A 408 0.63 -11.33 -8.59
C TYR A 408 1.56 -11.44 -9.80
N GLY A 409 2.88 -11.40 -9.62
CA GLY A 409 3.83 -11.54 -10.72
C GLY A 409 3.81 -12.95 -11.33
N TYR A 410 3.63 -14.00 -10.51
CA TYR A 410 3.46 -15.37 -10.98
C TYR A 410 2.09 -15.58 -11.66
N LEU A 411 1.05 -14.94 -11.13
CA LEU A 411 -0.26 -14.96 -11.77
C LEU A 411 -0.22 -14.28 -13.13
N TYR A 412 0.49 -13.15 -13.25
CA TYR A 412 0.71 -12.47 -14.53
C TYR A 412 1.39 -13.39 -15.56
N GLU A 413 2.49 -14.06 -15.17
CA GLU A 413 3.17 -15.05 -16.01
C GLU A 413 2.26 -16.19 -16.46
N TYR A 414 1.44 -16.71 -15.53
CA TYR A 414 0.49 -17.79 -15.86
C TYR A 414 -0.57 -17.33 -16.85
N LEU A 415 -1.15 -16.14 -16.66
CA LEU A 415 -2.17 -15.59 -17.54
C LEU A 415 -1.62 -15.25 -18.92
N GLY A 416 -0.34 -14.87 -19.03
CA GLY A 416 0.33 -14.60 -20.31
C GLY A 416 0.38 -15.79 -21.29
N LYS A 417 0.07 -17.02 -20.81
CA LYS A 417 -0.05 -18.22 -21.65
C LYS A 417 -1.38 -18.30 -22.42
N TYR A 418 -2.34 -17.44 -22.11
CA TYR A 418 -3.68 -17.46 -22.64
C TYR A 418 -4.03 -16.14 -23.33
N SER A 419 -5.05 -16.17 -24.18
CA SER A 419 -5.59 -14.96 -24.81
C SER A 419 -6.09 -13.98 -23.73
N PHE A 420 -5.84 -12.69 -23.94
CA PHE A 420 -6.07 -11.65 -22.94
C PHE A 420 -7.52 -11.60 -22.41
N ALA A 421 -8.50 -11.42 -23.31
CA ALA A 421 -9.88 -11.21 -22.89
C ALA A 421 -10.47 -12.39 -22.09
N PRO A 422 -10.32 -13.68 -22.49
CA PRO A 422 -10.77 -14.79 -21.68
C PRO A 422 -10.03 -14.89 -20.33
N ALA A 423 -8.71 -14.73 -20.34
CA ALA A 423 -7.90 -14.87 -19.11
C ALA A 423 -8.30 -13.83 -18.05
N TYR A 424 -8.32 -12.56 -18.42
CA TYR A 424 -8.69 -11.48 -17.50
C TYR A 424 -10.20 -11.44 -17.21
N GLY A 425 -11.04 -11.86 -18.14
CA GLY A 425 -12.47 -12.06 -17.92
C GLY A 425 -12.77 -13.13 -16.86
N ILE A 426 -12.05 -14.25 -16.89
CA ILE A 426 -12.16 -15.32 -15.86
C ILE A 426 -11.70 -14.79 -14.50
N VAL A 427 -10.61 -14.04 -14.42
CA VAL A 427 -10.18 -13.40 -13.16
C VAL A 427 -11.28 -12.49 -12.62
N GLY A 428 -11.87 -11.65 -13.48
CA GLY A 428 -13.00 -10.80 -13.11
C GLY A 428 -14.19 -11.60 -12.59
N ALA A 429 -14.57 -12.67 -13.28
CA ALA A 429 -15.67 -13.56 -12.88
C ALA A 429 -15.42 -14.22 -11.51
N ILE A 430 -14.21 -14.72 -11.26
CA ILE A 430 -13.83 -15.31 -9.96
C ILE A 430 -13.97 -14.26 -8.84
N VAL A 431 -13.49 -13.04 -9.03
CA VAL A 431 -13.58 -11.97 -8.04
C VAL A 431 -15.02 -11.55 -7.80
N LEU A 432 -15.85 -11.49 -8.85
CA LEU A 432 -17.30 -11.22 -8.73
C LEU A 432 -18.00 -12.33 -7.92
N ILE A 433 -17.72 -13.61 -8.23
CA ILE A 433 -18.28 -14.74 -7.50
C ILE A 433 -17.89 -14.66 -6.02
N CYS A 434 -16.61 -14.41 -5.71
CA CYS A 434 -16.14 -14.23 -4.33
C CYS A 434 -16.89 -13.09 -3.63
N GLY A 435 -17.09 -11.95 -4.30
CA GLY A 435 -17.86 -10.83 -3.78
C GLY A 435 -19.32 -11.19 -3.51
N ILE A 436 -19.98 -11.86 -4.44
CA ILE A 436 -21.39 -12.32 -4.30
C ILE A 436 -21.51 -13.33 -3.14
N VAL A 437 -20.61 -14.30 -3.05
CA VAL A 437 -20.60 -15.30 -1.96
C VAL A 437 -20.43 -14.60 -0.61
N LEU A 438 -19.46 -13.69 -0.50
CA LEU A 438 -19.22 -12.97 0.74
C LEU A 438 -20.41 -12.08 1.14
N TRP A 439 -21.05 -11.43 0.17
CA TRP A 439 -22.26 -10.63 0.39
C TRP A 439 -23.44 -11.48 0.86
N SER A 440 -23.65 -12.63 0.22
CA SER A 440 -24.77 -13.53 0.51
C SER A 440 -24.64 -14.18 1.87
N LEU A 441 -23.41 -14.48 2.30
CA LEU A 441 -23.12 -15.15 3.59
C LEU A 441 -22.87 -14.15 4.74
N ASP A 442 -23.03 -12.85 4.51
CA ASP A 442 -22.76 -11.80 5.50
C ASP A 442 -23.43 -12.06 6.86
N LYS A 443 -24.73 -12.41 6.88
CA LYS A 443 -25.44 -12.68 8.12
C LYS A 443 -24.80 -13.82 8.92
N LYS A 444 -24.40 -14.91 8.23
CA LYS A 444 -23.76 -16.07 8.85
C LYS A 444 -22.36 -15.71 9.39
N PHE A 445 -21.61 -14.89 8.68
CA PHE A 445 -20.27 -14.50 9.11
C PHE A 445 -20.27 -13.47 10.25
N ASN A 446 -21.28 -12.61 10.31
CA ASN A 446 -21.43 -11.67 11.42
C ASN A 446 -21.69 -12.38 12.76
N THR A 447 -22.36 -13.54 12.76
CA THR A 447 -22.54 -14.33 14.00
C THR A 447 -21.21 -14.86 14.58
N LEU A 448 -20.11 -14.84 13.81
CA LEU A 448 -18.78 -15.21 14.32
C LEU A 448 -18.16 -14.10 15.17
N VAL A 449 -18.60 -12.86 15.03
CA VAL A 449 -18.04 -11.69 15.74
C VAL A 449 -18.94 -11.18 16.85
N GLU A 450 -20.23 -11.49 16.80
CA GLU A 450 -21.20 -11.29 17.88
C GLU A 450 -21.00 -12.31 19.00
#